data_099403fcd3c3a9d0b4f11608dc07334d
#
_entry.id   099403fcd3c3a9d0b4f11608dc07334d
#
_cell.length_a   1.000
_cell.length_b   1.000
_cell.length_c   1.000
_cell.angle_alpha   90.00
_cell.angle_beta   90.00
_cell.angle_gamma   90.00
#
_symmetry.space_group_name_H-M   'P 1'
#
loop_
_entity.id
_entity.type
_entity.pdbx_description
1 polymer ?
#
loop_
_entity_poly.entity_id
_entity_poly.type
_entity_poly.pdbx_seq_one_letter_code
_entity_poly.pdbx_strand_id
1 'polypeptide(L)'
;MSKTGIIYGINGPVIYLKGDCGFKISEMVYVGPEKLVGEVIGLKKGMTTVQVFEETTGLKPGETVVGTDNAISVLLGPGIIHNIFDGIQRPLGEIAKQSGKYISRGVSVDSLDTEKKWDVHITVKEGDIVGPGTIIAETQETVSIVHKSMVPPNISEATVIKAAKDGSYNILEPIVTLELPDGSTKELALAQKWPIRIPRPTHHRFPASTPLVTGQRILDTLFPIAKGGTAAVPGGFGTGKTMTQHQIAKWSDADIIIYIGCGERGNEMTQVLEDFSKLIDPKSGNLMMDRTTLIANTSNMPVAAREASIYTGVTLAEYYRDMGYDVAIMADSTSRWAEALRELSGRLEEMPAEEGFPAYLASKLSAFYERAGMMQNLNGTEGSVSIIGAVSPQGGDFSEPVTQNTKRFVRCFWGLDKSLAYARHFPAIHWLTSYSEYLEDLTPWYRANVSPKFVSDRNQIMAILNQESSLMEIVKLIGSDVLPDDQKLTLEIARVIRLGFLQQNAFHKEDTCVPMKKQFGMMEIILYLYEKARALVNRGMPVSVLKEDNIFERIISIKYDVPNDNLELFKQYKEDIDTFYNKVLEKNG
;
A
#
# COMPACT_ATOMS: atom_id res chain seq x y z
N MET A 1 -37.32 7.80 -19.07
CA MET A 1 -37.88 8.34 -17.81
C MET A 1 -36.92 7.98 -16.71
N SER A 2 -36.48 8.93 -15.88
CA SER A 2 -35.61 8.62 -14.73
C SER A 2 -36.38 7.70 -13.77
N LYS A 3 -35.76 6.61 -13.35
CA LYS A 3 -36.31 5.71 -12.35
C LYS A 3 -36.40 6.44 -11.02
N THR A 4 -37.50 6.30 -10.32
CA THR A 4 -37.72 6.95 -9.03
C THR A 4 -38.26 5.96 -8.00
N GLY A 5 -37.81 6.11 -6.76
CA GLY A 5 -38.33 5.38 -5.61
C GLY A 5 -38.70 6.35 -4.49
N ILE A 6 -39.46 5.87 -3.52
CA ILE A 6 -39.89 6.66 -2.36
C ILE A 6 -39.34 6.02 -1.09
N ILE A 7 -38.72 6.81 -0.24
CA ILE A 7 -38.19 6.38 1.05
C ILE A 7 -39.33 5.87 1.93
N TYR A 8 -39.25 4.61 2.33
CA TYR A 8 -40.15 3.97 3.27
C TYR A 8 -39.61 4.01 4.70
N GLY A 9 -38.30 3.78 4.85
CA GLY A 9 -37.65 3.73 6.16
C GLY A 9 -36.17 4.12 6.09
N ILE A 10 -35.64 4.56 7.22
CA ILE A 10 -34.24 5.02 7.36
C ILE A 10 -33.65 4.34 8.58
N ASN A 11 -32.48 3.71 8.44
CA ASN A 11 -31.71 3.11 9.53
C ASN A 11 -30.23 3.53 9.43
N GLY A 12 -29.90 4.69 9.97
CA GLY A 12 -28.56 5.29 9.80
C GLY A 12 -28.24 5.50 8.32
N PRO A 13 -27.10 5.01 7.83
CA PRO A 13 -26.70 5.19 6.41
C PRO A 13 -27.51 4.31 5.44
N VAL A 14 -28.40 3.45 5.92
CA VAL A 14 -29.21 2.55 5.10
C VAL A 14 -30.64 3.07 4.99
N ILE A 15 -31.15 3.17 3.76
CA ILE A 15 -32.53 3.52 3.49
C ILE A 15 -33.26 2.41 2.72
N TYR A 16 -34.53 2.30 2.99
CA TYR A 16 -35.42 1.30 2.37
C TYR A 16 -36.45 2.00 1.49
N LEU A 17 -36.61 1.51 0.26
CA LEU A 17 -37.62 1.99 -0.67
C LEU A 17 -38.64 0.88 -0.88
N LYS A 18 -39.93 1.22 -0.85
CA LYS A 18 -41.02 0.26 -1.05
C LYS A 18 -41.41 0.19 -2.52
N GLY A 19 -41.61 -1.02 -3.02
CA GLY A 19 -42.02 -1.32 -4.38
C GLY A 19 -40.84 -1.67 -5.29
N ASP A 20 -41.17 -2.01 -6.54
CA ASP A 20 -40.18 -2.21 -7.61
C ASP A 20 -39.88 -0.86 -8.25
N CYS A 21 -38.73 -0.30 -7.90
CA CYS A 21 -38.26 0.99 -8.41
C CYS A 21 -37.52 0.87 -9.75
N GLY A 22 -37.33 -0.36 -10.26
CA GLY A 22 -36.58 -0.62 -11.50
C GLY A 22 -35.09 -0.34 -11.43
N PHE A 23 -34.54 -0.16 -10.23
CA PHE A 23 -33.10 0.03 -10.02
C PHE A 23 -32.32 -1.26 -10.22
N LYS A 24 -31.01 -1.14 -10.45
CA LYS A 24 -30.06 -2.27 -10.54
C LYS A 24 -29.20 -2.33 -9.29
N ILE A 25 -28.67 -3.51 -8.96
CA ILE A 25 -27.63 -3.65 -7.92
C ILE A 25 -26.40 -2.82 -8.32
N SER A 26 -25.81 -2.17 -7.32
CA SER A 26 -24.69 -1.22 -7.45
C SER A 26 -25.01 0.04 -8.27
N GLU A 27 -26.27 0.31 -8.58
CA GLU A 27 -26.67 1.56 -9.24
C GLU A 27 -26.48 2.74 -8.28
N MET A 28 -25.84 3.81 -8.76
CA MET A 28 -25.75 5.07 -8.06
C MET A 28 -27.10 5.79 -8.11
N VAL A 29 -27.53 6.31 -6.98
CA VAL A 29 -28.80 7.03 -6.84
C VAL A 29 -28.59 8.35 -6.10
N TYR A 30 -29.47 9.31 -6.34
CA TYR A 30 -29.57 10.56 -5.60
C TYR A 30 -30.74 10.51 -4.63
N VAL A 31 -30.48 10.75 -3.35
CA VAL A 31 -31.42 10.56 -2.23
C VAL A 31 -31.88 11.90 -1.69
N GLY A 32 -33.19 12.10 -1.65
CA GLY A 32 -33.84 13.27 -1.07
C GLY A 32 -33.63 14.58 -1.85
N PRO A 33 -34.12 15.69 -1.31
CA PRO A 33 -34.04 17.00 -1.96
C PRO A 33 -32.61 17.54 -2.09
N GLU A 34 -31.72 17.16 -1.18
CA GLU A 34 -30.29 17.53 -1.19
C GLU A 34 -29.46 16.67 -2.14
N LYS A 35 -30.06 15.68 -2.80
CA LYS A 35 -29.40 14.76 -3.76
C LYS A 35 -28.17 14.04 -3.17
N LEU A 36 -28.30 13.53 -1.94
CA LEU A 36 -27.23 12.76 -1.31
C LEU A 36 -26.86 11.56 -2.18
N VAL A 37 -25.58 11.29 -2.32
CA VAL A 37 -25.11 10.17 -3.12
C VAL A 37 -25.37 8.85 -2.39
N GLY A 38 -25.97 7.88 -3.06
CA GLY A 38 -26.22 6.55 -2.54
C GLY A 38 -25.97 5.46 -3.58
N GLU A 39 -25.92 4.22 -3.13
CA GLU A 39 -25.74 3.00 -3.93
C GLU A 39 -26.79 1.97 -3.57
N VAL A 40 -27.40 1.34 -4.56
CA VAL A 40 -28.32 0.23 -4.37
C VAL A 40 -27.54 -1.01 -3.98
N ILE A 41 -27.73 -1.50 -2.75
CA ILE A 41 -26.98 -2.64 -2.21
C ILE A 41 -27.84 -3.90 -2.08
N GLY A 42 -29.15 -3.81 -2.22
CA GLY A 42 -30.03 -4.97 -2.10
C GLY A 42 -31.35 -4.76 -2.83
N LEU A 43 -31.79 -5.82 -3.51
CA LEU A 43 -33.10 -5.92 -4.15
C LEU A 43 -33.81 -7.17 -3.64
N LYS A 44 -34.89 -6.98 -2.90
CA LYS A 44 -35.78 -8.04 -2.44
C LYS A 44 -37.19 -7.78 -3.01
N LYS A 45 -38.02 -8.81 -3.14
CA LYS A 45 -39.38 -8.63 -3.64
C LYS A 45 -40.12 -7.54 -2.86
N GLY A 46 -40.43 -6.44 -3.55
CA GLY A 46 -41.16 -5.30 -2.98
C GLY A 46 -40.34 -4.37 -2.09
N MET A 47 -38.99 -4.50 -2.04
CA MET A 47 -38.10 -3.65 -1.24
C MET A 47 -36.76 -3.45 -1.93
N THR A 48 -36.34 -2.21 -2.06
CA THR A 48 -35.00 -1.84 -2.50
C THR A 48 -34.23 -1.24 -1.33
N THR A 49 -33.01 -1.70 -1.11
CA THR A 49 -32.12 -1.20 -0.05
C THR A 49 -31.00 -0.38 -0.66
N VAL A 50 -30.79 0.82 -0.13
CA VAL A 50 -29.77 1.78 -0.58
C VAL A 50 -28.89 2.16 0.59
N GLN A 51 -27.58 2.16 0.40
CA GLN A 51 -26.64 2.80 1.34
C GLN A 51 -26.33 4.20 0.86
N VAL A 52 -26.26 5.16 1.79
CA VAL A 52 -25.99 6.57 1.51
C VAL A 52 -24.59 6.90 2.00
N PHE A 53 -23.80 7.55 1.14
CA PHE A 53 -22.40 7.90 1.42
C PHE A 53 -22.22 9.18 2.23
N GLU A 54 -23.32 9.83 2.55
CA GLU A 54 -23.36 11.08 3.33
C GLU A 54 -24.23 10.92 4.57
N GLU A 55 -24.20 11.92 5.44
CA GLU A 55 -25.04 11.97 6.65
C GLU A 55 -26.53 11.98 6.29
N THR A 56 -27.30 11.04 6.81
CA THR A 56 -28.74 10.90 6.51
C THR A 56 -29.64 11.67 7.47
N THR A 57 -29.08 12.35 8.47
CA THR A 57 -29.84 13.16 9.44
C THR A 57 -30.69 14.20 8.71
N GLY A 58 -31.99 14.21 8.98
CA GLY A 58 -32.95 15.13 8.34
C GLY A 58 -33.69 14.58 7.12
N LEU A 59 -33.26 13.44 6.53
CA LEU A 59 -34.07 12.72 5.56
C LEU A 59 -35.37 12.22 6.20
N LYS A 60 -36.44 12.16 5.41
CA LYS A 60 -37.77 11.73 5.88
C LYS A 60 -38.35 10.64 4.98
N PRO A 61 -39.13 9.70 5.54
CA PRO A 61 -39.99 8.85 4.75
C PRO A 61 -40.91 9.69 3.84
N GLY A 62 -41.14 9.26 2.61
CA GLY A 62 -41.90 9.97 1.61
C GLY A 62 -41.05 10.81 0.65
N GLU A 63 -39.77 11.05 0.93
CA GLU A 63 -38.86 11.74 0.00
C GLU A 63 -38.45 10.84 -1.16
N THR A 64 -38.05 11.46 -2.27
CA THR A 64 -37.78 10.78 -3.54
C THR A 64 -36.32 10.36 -3.66
N VAL A 65 -36.10 9.19 -4.24
CA VAL A 65 -34.80 8.70 -4.67
C VAL A 65 -34.80 8.56 -6.19
N VAL A 66 -33.77 9.09 -6.86
CA VAL A 66 -33.66 9.13 -8.32
C VAL A 66 -32.47 8.29 -8.77
N GLY A 67 -32.70 7.33 -9.67
CA GLY A 67 -31.67 6.48 -10.27
C GLY A 67 -30.88 7.21 -11.35
N THR A 68 -29.64 6.80 -11.52
CA THR A 68 -28.73 7.34 -12.55
C THR A 68 -28.48 6.38 -13.70
N ASP A 69 -28.97 5.14 -13.62
CA ASP A 69 -28.67 4.00 -14.51
C ASP A 69 -27.18 3.61 -14.58
N ASN A 70 -26.31 4.26 -13.82
CA ASN A 70 -24.87 4.01 -13.76
C ASN A 70 -24.47 3.48 -12.38
N ALA A 71 -23.48 2.61 -12.35
CA ALA A 71 -22.85 2.19 -11.11
C ALA A 71 -22.03 3.35 -10.49
N ILE A 72 -21.81 3.27 -9.15
CA ILE A 72 -20.89 4.20 -8.50
C ILE A 72 -19.51 4.10 -9.14
N SER A 73 -19.01 5.22 -9.66
CA SER A 73 -17.82 5.26 -10.51
C SER A 73 -16.92 6.41 -10.12
N VAL A 74 -15.63 6.24 -10.38
CA VAL A 74 -14.63 7.32 -10.31
C VAL A 74 -14.40 7.92 -11.68
N LEU A 75 -14.01 9.18 -11.71
CA LEU A 75 -13.54 9.88 -12.91
C LEU A 75 -12.02 9.71 -13.00
N LEU A 76 -11.57 9.05 -14.05
CA LEU A 76 -10.16 8.72 -14.31
C LEU A 76 -9.62 9.64 -15.40
N GLY A 77 -8.70 10.50 -15.05
CA GLY A 77 -8.12 11.50 -15.96
C GLY A 77 -6.94 12.22 -15.31
N PRO A 78 -6.28 13.16 -16.02
CA PRO A 78 -5.21 13.96 -15.43
C PRO A 78 -5.75 14.88 -14.33
N GLY A 79 -4.96 15.03 -13.25
CA GLY A 79 -5.33 15.78 -12.05
C GLY A 79 -5.70 14.91 -10.85
N ILE A 80 -5.54 13.59 -10.94
CA ILE A 80 -5.67 12.65 -9.81
C ILE A 80 -4.45 12.78 -8.89
N ILE A 81 -3.23 12.78 -9.46
CA ILE A 81 -2.00 12.93 -8.68
C ILE A 81 -1.95 14.34 -8.06
N HIS A 82 -1.31 14.44 -6.90
CA HIS A 82 -1.23 15.67 -6.11
C HIS A 82 -2.55 16.10 -5.45
N ASN A 83 -3.59 15.26 -5.53
CA ASN A 83 -4.90 15.60 -5.01
C ASN A 83 -5.24 14.78 -3.74
N ILE A 84 -6.22 15.27 -2.99
CA ILE A 84 -6.73 14.66 -1.76
C ILE A 84 -8.23 14.50 -1.91
N PHE A 85 -8.67 13.26 -1.93
CA PHE A 85 -10.07 12.89 -2.10
C PHE A 85 -10.69 12.33 -0.81
N ASP A 86 -12.00 12.41 -0.73
CA ASP A 86 -12.76 11.59 0.22
C ASP A 86 -13.01 10.17 -0.32
N GLY A 87 -13.79 9.35 0.40
CA GLY A 87 -14.06 7.96 0.05
C GLY A 87 -14.77 7.73 -1.29
N ILE A 88 -15.41 8.74 -1.86
CA ILE A 88 -16.12 8.68 -3.15
C ILE A 88 -15.54 9.64 -4.21
N GLN A 89 -14.27 9.97 -4.09
CA GLN A 89 -13.51 10.83 -5.01
C GLN A 89 -14.01 12.28 -5.08
N ARG A 90 -14.48 12.86 -3.98
CA ARG A 90 -14.71 14.31 -3.92
C ARG A 90 -13.41 14.99 -3.43
N PRO A 91 -12.88 16.01 -4.14
CA PRO A 91 -11.67 16.72 -3.72
C PRO A 91 -11.93 17.52 -2.43
N LEU A 92 -11.19 17.19 -1.37
CA LEU A 92 -11.40 17.86 -0.06
C LEU A 92 -11.05 19.35 -0.11
N GLY A 93 -10.10 19.75 -0.94
CA GLY A 93 -9.76 21.15 -1.15
C GLY A 93 -10.93 21.97 -1.74
N GLU A 94 -11.66 21.41 -2.69
CA GLU A 94 -12.83 22.06 -3.30
C GLU A 94 -14.03 22.07 -2.35
N ILE A 95 -14.25 20.99 -1.61
CA ILE A 95 -15.27 20.95 -0.54
C ILE A 95 -14.99 22.04 0.49
N ALA A 96 -13.74 22.21 0.92
CA ALA A 96 -13.36 23.23 1.91
C ALA A 96 -13.60 24.67 1.39
N LYS A 97 -13.42 24.93 0.10
CA LYS A 97 -13.73 26.23 -0.51
C LYS A 97 -15.23 26.53 -0.49
N GLN A 98 -16.09 25.53 -0.72
CA GLN A 98 -17.56 25.70 -0.76
C GLN A 98 -18.19 25.68 0.64
N SER A 99 -17.76 24.79 1.52
CA SER A 99 -18.41 24.52 2.81
C SER A 99 -17.64 25.04 4.03
N GLY A 100 -16.41 25.57 3.84
CA GLY A 100 -15.57 26.01 4.93
C GLY A 100 -14.95 24.82 5.70
N LYS A 101 -14.93 24.90 7.03
CA LYS A 101 -14.27 23.91 7.91
C LYS A 101 -15.02 22.58 8.07
N TYR A 102 -16.30 22.54 7.68
CA TYR A 102 -17.15 21.35 7.82
C TYR A 102 -17.68 20.92 6.46
N ILE A 103 -17.76 19.62 6.25
CA ILE A 103 -18.37 19.05 5.04
C ILE A 103 -19.88 19.17 5.19
N SER A 104 -20.51 20.05 4.41
CA SER A 104 -21.97 20.18 4.35
C SER A 104 -22.56 19.03 3.52
N ARG A 105 -23.80 18.64 3.87
CA ARG A 105 -24.53 17.61 3.14
C ARG A 105 -24.91 18.09 1.75
N GLY A 106 -24.93 17.16 0.78
CA GLY A 106 -25.33 17.44 -0.59
C GLY A 106 -24.38 18.36 -1.36
N VAL A 107 -23.16 18.57 -0.85
CA VAL A 107 -22.14 19.33 -1.58
C VAL A 107 -21.76 18.57 -2.84
N SER A 108 -22.08 19.15 -3.98
CA SER A 108 -21.67 18.63 -5.28
C SER A 108 -20.43 19.38 -5.75
N VAL A 109 -19.34 18.64 -5.89
CA VAL A 109 -18.08 19.11 -6.48
C VAL A 109 -17.66 18.14 -7.57
N ASP A 110 -17.05 18.64 -8.61
CA ASP A 110 -16.46 17.79 -9.63
C ASP A 110 -15.27 17.02 -9.04
N SER A 111 -15.17 15.75 -9.39
CA SER A 111 -14.09 14.89 -8.88
C SER A 111 -12.70 15.33 -9.36
N LEU A 112 -12.62 15.95 -10.52
CA LEU A 112 -11.42 16.55 -11.11
C LEU A 112 -11.74 17.94 -11.62
N ASP A 113 -10.73 18.80 -11.74
CA ASP A 113 -10.89 20.15 -12.29
C ASP A 113 -11.24 20.07 -13.79
N THR A 114 -12.50 20.38 -14.11
CA THR A 114 -13.06 20.33 -15.47
C THR A 114 -12.73 21.57 -16.30
N GLU A 115 -12.23 22.63 -15.68
CA GLU A 115 -11.90 23.88 -16.35
C GLU A 115 -10.41 24.00 -16.71
N LYS A 116 -9.57 23.30 -15.95
CA LYS A 116 -8.13 23.27 -16.19
C LYS A 116 -7.83 22.71 -17.57
N LYS A 117 -7.03 23.45 -18.33
CA LYS A 117 -6.51 23.00 -19.62
C LYS A 117 -5.16 22.34 -19.48
N TRP A 118 -4.99 21.27 -20.23
CA TRP A 118 -3.79 20.44 -20.28
C TRP A 118 -3.18 20.51 -21.67
N ASP A 119 -1.87 20.61 -21.77
CA ASP A 119 -1.17 20.48 -23.04
C ASP A 119 -1.12 19.00 -23.41
N VAL A 120 -1.75 18.66 -24.51
CA VAL A 120 -2.03 17.27 -24.93
C VAL A 120 -1.33 16.97 -26.24
N HIS A 121 -0.60 15.86 -26.25
CA HIS A 121 -0.06 15.23 -27.45
C HIS A 121 -0.96 14.07 -27.87
N ILE A 122 -1.51 14.10 -29.08
CA ILE A 122 -2.41 13.08 -29.62
C ILE A 122 -1.56 12.00 -30.29
N THR A 123 -1.74 10.74 -29.87
CA THR A 123 -0.89 9.61 -30.33
C THR A 123 -1.52 8.81 -31.49
N VAL A 124 -2.78 9.02 -31.80
CA VAL A 124 -3.52 8.30 -32.85
C VAL A 124 -3.91 9.23 -34.00
N LYS A 125 -4.17 8.66 -35.17
CA LYS A 125 -4.55 9.37 -36.40
C LYS A 125 -5.87 8.84 -36.94
N GLU A 126 -6.53 9.65 -37.79
CA GLU A 126 -7.71 9.20 -38.55
C GLU A 126 -7.37 7.98 -39.41
N GLY A 127 -8.22 6.96 -39.35
CA GLY A 127 -8.04 5.67 -40.02
C GLY A 127 -7.36 4.60 -39.16
N ASP A 128 -6.79 4.95 -38.01
CA ASP A 128 -6.18 3.95 -37.12
C ASP A 128 -7.26 3.04 -36.51
N ILE A 129 -6.92 1.76 -36.38
CA ILE A 129 -7.73 0.78 -35.64
C ILE A 129 -7.21 0.75 -34.22
N VAL A 130 -8.09 1.00 -33.26
CA VAL A 130 -7.78 1.06 -31.82
C VAL A 130 -8.63 0.06 -31.05
N GLY A 131 -8.05 -0.56 -30.03
CA GLY A 131 -8.74 -1.49 -29.14
C GLY A 131 -8.73 -1.01 -27.69
N PRO A 132 -9.31 -1.81 -26.78
CA PRO A 132 -9.32 -1.50 -25.34
C PRO A 132 -7.91 -1.23 -24.83
N GLY A 133 -7.72 -0.15 -24.07
CA GLY A 133 -6.44 0.22 -23.48
C GLY A 133 -5.47 0.95 -24.42
N THR A 134 -5.75 1.05 -25.73
CA THR A 134 -4.88 1.81 -26.66
C THR A 134 -4.71 3.24 -26.17
N ILE A 135 -3.47 3.72 -26.08
CA ILE A 135 -3.13 5.09 -25.68
C ILE A 135 -3.51 6.04 -26.82
N ILE A 136 -4.36 7.00 -26.54
CA ILE A 136 -4.88 7.97 -27.53
C ILE A 136 -4.26 9.36 -27.37
N ALA A 137 -3.77 9.68 -26.17
CA ALA A 137 -3.15 10.95 -25.89
C ALA A 137 -2.23 10.87 -24.67
N GLU A 138 -1.23 11.74 -24.63
CA GLU A 138 -0.31 11.91 -23.50
C GLU A 138 -0.32 13.37 -23.03
N THR A 139 -0.23 13.58 -21.71
CA THR A 139 -0.10 14.89 -21.09
C THR A 139 0.75 14.85 -19.84
N GLN A 140 1.53 15.91 -19.58
CA GLN A 140 2.33 16.01 -18.35
C GLN A 140 1.41 16.34 -17.18
N GLU A 141 1.15 15.38 -16.31
CA GLU A 141 0.26 15.55 -15.15
C GLU A 141 0.99 16.25 -14.01
N THR A 142 2.17 15.75 -13.65
CA THR A 142 3.09 16.36 -12.69
C THR A 142 4.50 16.36 -13.27
N VAL A 143 5.47 16.93 -12.56
CA VAL A 143 6.87 16.94 -13.00
C VAL A 143 7.41 15.52 -13.25
N SER A 144 6.89 14.53 -12.50
CA SER A 144 7.39 13.15 -12.54
C SER A 144 6.49 12.20 -13.34
N ILE A 145 5.22 12.54 -13.57
CA ILE A 145 4.22 11.62 -14.12
C ILE A 145 3.65 12.13 -15.43
N VAL A 146 3.78 11.31 -16.46
CA VAL A 146 3.10 11.50 -17.76
C VAL A 146 1.80 10.71 -17.74
N HIS A 147 0.67 11.41 -17.80
CA HIS A 147 -0.64 10.79 -17.89
C HIS A 147 -0.88 10.31 -19.33
N LYS A 148 -1.38 9.08 -19.46
CA LYS A 148 -1.71 8.47 -20.75
C LYS A 148 -3.21 8.20 -20.81
N SER A 149 -3.94 8.97 -21.60
CA SER A 149 -5.36 8.73 -21.83
C SER A 149 -5.54 7.55 -22.78
N MET A 150 -6.45 6.63 -22.42
CA MET A 150 -6.61 5.35 -23.10
C MET A 150 -8.05 5.12 -23.52
N VAL A 151 -8.24 4.31 -24.55
CA VAL A 151 -9.55 3.76 -24.91
C VAL A 151 -10.08 2.96 -23.72
N PRO A 152 -11.30 3.26 -23.22
CA PRO A 152 -11.90 2.53 -22.11
C PRO A 152 -11.99 1.03 -22.38
N PRO A 153 -11.78 0.17 -21.36
CA PRO A 153 -11.77 -1.28 -21.51
C PRO A 153 -13.09 -1.89 -22.03
N ASN A 154 -14.19 -1.18 -21.88
CA ASN A 154 -15.53 -1.61 -22.33
C ASN A 154 -15.84 -1.24 -23.79
N ILE A 155 -14.89 -0.63 -24.50
CA ILE A 155 -15.01 -0.36 -25.94
C ILE A 155 -14.26 -1.45 -26.69
N SER A 156 -14.95 -2.12 -27.61
CA SER A 156 -14.35 -3.09 -28.52
C SER A 156 -13.41 -2.42 -29.53
N GLU A 157 -12.79 -3.21 -30.40
CA GLU A 157 -12.03 -2.67 -31.54
C GLU A 157 -12.88 -1.68 -32.34
N ALA A 158 -12.32 -0.53 -32.68
CA ALA A 158 -13.00 0.58 -33.34
C ALA A 158 -12.04 1.34 -34.25
N THR A 159 -12.59 2.10 -35.22
CA THR A 159 -11.80 2.92 -36.14
C THR A 159 -11.84 4.39 -35.71
N VAL A 160 -10.69 5.04 -35.71
CA VAL A 160 -10.61 6.49 -35.45
C VAL A 160 -11.11 7.25 -36.68
N ILE A 161 -12.27 7.90 -36.56
CA ILE A 161 -12.84 8.72 -37.65
C ILE A 161 -12.46 10.19 -37.54
N LYS A 162 -12.06 10.64 -36.36
CA LYS A 162 -11.58 11.99 -36.11
C LYS A 162 -10.59 12.01 -34.95
N ALA A 163 -9.45 12.65 -35.16
CA ALA A 163 -8.46 12.92 -34.11
C ALA A 163 -8.21 14.43 -34.03
N ALA A 164 -8.21 14.98 -32.82
CA ALA A 164 -7.82 16.37 -32.61
C ALA A 164 -6.32 16.57 -32.91
N LYS A 165 -5.90 17.81 -33.09
CA LYS A 165 -4.48 18.17 -33.17
C LYS A 165 -3.92 18.35 -31.79
N ASP A 166 -2.58 18.27 -31.66
CA ASP A 166 -1.90 18.66 -30.43
C ASP A 166 -2.31 20.05 -30.02
N GLY A 167 -2.60 20.23 -28.74
CA GLY A 167 -3.12 21.50 -28.24
C GLY A 167 -3.53 21.44 -26.79
N SER A 168 -4.22 22.45 -26.34
CA SER A 168 -4.63 22.62 -24.93
C SER A 168 -6.11 22.31 -24.78
N TYR A 169 -6.43 21.24 -24.04
CA TYR A 169 -7.79 20.72 -23.86
C TYR A 169 -8.10 20.54 -22.38
N ASN A 170 -9.39 20.67 -22.01
CA ASN A 170 -9.84 20.25 -20.70
C ASN A 170 -10.14 18.74 -20.70
N ILE A 171 -10.41 18.18 -19.52
CA ILE A 171 -10.58 16.73 -19.36
C ILE A 171 -11.85 16.15 -19.99
N LEU A 172 -12.83 16.98 -20.34
CA LEU A 172 -14.13 16.59 -20.89
C LEU A 172 -14.27 16.91 -22.38
N GLU A 173 -13.41 17.75 -22.94
CA GLU A 173 -13.41 18.07 -24.37
C GLU A 173 -13.10 16.82 -25.21
N PRO A 174 -13.94 16.49 -26.22
CA PRO A 174 -13.66 15.36 -27.10
C PRO A 174 -12.37 15.56 -27.90
N ILE A 175 -11.45 14.62 -27.81
CA ILE A 175 -10.16 14.61 -28.52
C ILE A 175 -10.09 13.57 -29.63
N VAL A 176 -10.83 12.48 -29.51
CA VAL A 176 -10.90 11.40 -30.50
C VAL A 176 -12.33 10.95 -30.65
N THR A 177 -12.78 10.74 -31.90
CA THR A 177 -14.07 10.13 -32.20
C THR A 177 -13.84 8.79 -32.86
N LEU A 178 -14.47 7.76 -32.32
CA LEU A 178 -14.40 6.37 -32.81
C LEU A 178 -15.68 5.97 -33.51
N GLU A 179 -15.56 5.18 -34.55
CA GLU A 179 -16.65 4.41 -35.15
C GLU A 179 -16.58 2.98 -34.65
N LEU A 180 -17.63 2.52 -33.98
CA LEU A 180 -17.76 1.16 -33.44
C LEU A 180 -18.19 0.19 -34.56
N PRO A 181 -18.01 -1.13 -34.39
CA PRO A 181 -18.40 -2.14 -35.40
C PRO A 181 -19.89 -2.13 -35.78
N ASP A 182 -20.75 -1.59 -34.91
CA ASP A 182 -22.19 -1.43 -35.15
C ASP A 182 -22.55 -0.15 -35.93
N GLY A 183 -21.54 0.63 -36.33
CA GLY A 183 -21.69 1.91 -37.03
C GLY A 183 -22.05 3.09 -36.12
N SER A 184 -22.16 2.88 -34.82
CA SER A 184 -22.34 3.98 -33.85
C SER A 184 -21.02 4.73 -33.61
N THR A 185 -21.13 6.00 -33.25
CA THR A 185 -19.94 6.81 -32.93
C THR A 185 -19.80 7.04 -31.44
N LYS A 186 -18.56 7.05 -30.96
CA LYS A 186 -18.20 7.33 -29.56
C LYS A 186 -17.12 8.40 -29.48
N GLU A 187 -17.42 9.48 -28.79
CA GLU A 187 -16.42 10.50 -28.49
C GLU A 187 -15.65 10.13 -27.22
N LEU A 188 -14.34 10.29 -27.28
CA LEU A 188 -13.41 10.10 -26.17
C LEU A 188 -12.74 11.42 -25.81
N ALA A 189 -12.64 11.66 -24.51
CA ALA A 189 -11.94 12.79 -23.90
C ALA A 189 -10.71 12.29 -23.11
N LEU A 190 -10.00 13.18 -22.43
CA LEU A 190 -8.88 12.81 -21.56
C LEU A 190 -9.35 11.97 -20.37
N ALA A 191 -10.57 12.22 -19.86
CA ALA A 191 -11.12 11.50 -18.72
C ALA A 191 -12.13 10.43 -19.14
N GLN A 192 -12.20 9.37 -18.34
CA GLN A 192 -13.16 8.27 -18.47
C GLN A 192 -13.73 7.88 -17.10
N LYS A 193 -14.96 7.36 -17.07
CA LYS A 193 -15.58 6.84 -15.85
C LYS A 193 -15.37 5.33 -15.74
N TRP A 194 -15.10 4.86 -14.52
CA TRP A 194 -14.98 3.43 -14.25
C TRP A 194 -15.64 3.06 -12.91
N PRO A 195 -16.44 1.97 -12.86
CA PRO A 195 -17.10 1.51 -11.63
C PRO A 195 -16.06 1.03 -10.60
N ILE A 196 -16.12 1.51 -9.36
CA ILE A 196 -15.13 1.18 -8.33
C ILE A 196 -15.14 -0.29 -7.90
N ARG A 197 -16.30 -0.95 -8.01
CA ARG A 197 -16.50 -2.35 -7.61
C ARG A 197 -15.96 -3.35 -8.63
N ILE A 198 -15.66 -2.91 -9.85
CA ILE A 198 -15.23 -3.77 -10.95
C ILE A 198 -13.73 -3.57 -11.16
N PRO A 199 -12.91 -4.64 -11.01
CA PRO A 199 -11.48 -4.56 -11.35
C PRO A 199 -11.28 -4.17 -12.81
N ARG A 200 -10.23 -3.39 -13.08
CA ARG A 200 -9.88 -3.07 -14.48
C ARG A 200 -9.24 -4.28 -15.14
N PRO A 201 -9.70 -4.68 -16.34
CA PRO A 201 -9.22 -5.89 -17.00
C PRO A 201 -7.78 -5.75 -17.49
N THR A 202 -7.09 -6.87 -17.56
CA THR A 202 -5.72 -7.00 -18.06
C THR A 202 -5.62 -8.23 -18.98
N HIS A 203 -4.58 -8.31 -19.80
CA HIS A 203 -4.36 -9.48 -20.63
C HIS A 203 -3.85 -10.68 -19.84
N HIS A 204 -2.82 -10.46 -19.03
CA HIS A 204 -2.15 -11.54 -18.31
C HIS A 204 -1.62 -11.05 -16.96
N ARG A 205 -1.58 -11.97 -15.99
CA ARG A 205 -0.92 -11.75 -14.70
C ARG A 205 0.41 -12.48 -14.70
N PHE A 206 1.49 -11.74 -14.49
CA PHE A 206 2.82 -12.32 -14.38
C PHE A 206 3.09 -12.88 -12.98
N PRO A 207 3.95 -13.89 -12.85
CA PRO A 207 4.48 -14.29 -11.56
C PRO A 207 5.35 -13.16 -10.97
N ALA A 208 5.44 -13.13 -9.66
CA ALA A 208 6.31 -12.19 -8.95
C ALA A 208 7.78 -12.51 -9.25
N SER A 209 8.52 -11.57 -9.80
CA SER A 209 9.91 -11.77 -10.22
C SER A 209 10.87 -10.66 -9.80
N THR A 210 10.33 -9.51 -9.40
CA THR A 210 11.11 -8.32 -9.06
C THR A 210 10.68 -7.82 -7.69
N PRO A 211 11.61 -7.56 -6.74
CA PRO A 211 11.25 -7.01 -5.43
C PRO A 211 10.80 -5.55 -5.54
N LEU A 212 9.86 -5.17 -4.70
CA LEU A 212 9.61 -3.78 -4.37
C LEU A 212 10.64 -3.38 -3.30
N VAL A 213 11.68 -2.69 -3.70
CA VAL A 213 12.75 -2.27 -2.78
C VAL A 213 12.26 -1.11 -1.93
N THR A 214 12.35 -1.25 -0.61
CA THR A 214 11.81 -0.29 0.36
C THR A 214 12.88 0.56 1.05
N GLY A 215 14.16 0.18 0.94
CA GLY A 215 15.25 0.78 1.68
C GLY A 215 15.27 0.41 3.18
N GLN A 216 14.32 -0.43 3.62
CA GLN A 216 14.25 -0.94 4.99
C GLN A 216 14.92 -2.32 5.05
N ARG A 217 16.02 -2.45 5.80
CA ARG A 217 16.83 -3.67 5.84
C ARG A 217 16.02 -4.91 6.18
N ILE A 218 15.21 -4.86 7.24
CA ILE A 218 14.43 -6.02 7.67
C ILE A 218 13.42 -6.47 6.60
N LEU A 219 12.85 -5.54 5.84
CA LEU A 219 11.92 -5.85 4.76
C LEU A 219 12.66 -6.39 3.55
N ASP A 220 13.60 -5.64 3.03
CA ASP A 220 14.26 -5.97 1.77
C ASP A 220 15.09 -7.26 1.83
N THR A 221 15.60 -7.63 3.03
CA THR A 221 16.44 -8.81 3.19
C THR A 221 15.72 -10.00 3.80
N LEU A 222 15.00 -9.81 4.92
CA LEU A 222 14.40 -10.94 5.63
C LEU A 222 13.00 -11.26 5.12
N PHE A 223 12.19 -10.24 4.81
CA PHE A 223 10.78 -10.40 4.47
C PHE A 223 10.38 -9.59 3.22
N PRO A 224 11.03 -9.84 2.07
CA PRO A 224 10.82 -9.03 0.88
C PRO A 224 9.39 -9.15 0.34
N ILE A 225 8.90 -8.05 -0.22
CA ILE A 225 7.68 -8.01 -1.03
C ILE A 225 8.07 -7.86 -2.50
N ALA A 226 7.31 -8.46 -3.37
CA ALA A 226 7.48 -8.28 -4.81
C ALA A 226 6.68 -7.07 -5.33
N LYS A 227 7.08 -6.49 -6.46
CA LYS A 227 6.21 -5.60 -7.24
C LYS A 227 4.94 -6.35 -7.65
N GLY A 228 3.80 -5.75 -7.41
CA GLY A 228 2.51 -6.44 -7.54
C GLY A 228 2.18 -7.38 -6.38
N GLY A 229 2.95 -7.35 -5.30
CA GLY A 229 2.77 -8.19 -4.13
C GLY A 229 1.75 -7.65 -3.12
N THR A 230 1.45 -8.50 -2.13
CA THR A 230 0.54 -8.18 -1.03
C THR A 230 1.24 -8.34 0.30
N ALA A 231 1.11 -7.34 1.16
CA ALA A 231 1.64 -7.37 2.52
C ALA A 231 0.63 -6.87 3.55
N ALA A 232 0.70 -7.41 4.75
CA ALA A 232 0.01 -6.89 5.91
C ALA A 232 1.00 -6.39 6.96
N VAL A 233 0.66 -5.27 7.58
CA VAL A 233 1.39 -4.67 8.71
C VAL A 233 0.48 -4.69 9.94
N PRO A 234 0.32 -5.83 10.62
CA PRO A 234 -0.49 -5.89 11.81
C PRO A 234 0.29 -5.41 13.03
N GLY A 235 -0.38 -4.68 13.90
CA GLY A 235 0.22 -4.23 15.15
C GLY A 235 -0.77 -3.47 16.03
N GLY A 236 -0.58 -3.54 17.33
CA GLY A 236 -1.35 -2.77 18.29
C GLY A 236 -1.12 -1.26 18.17
N PHE A 237 -1.87 -0.50 18.95
CA PHE A 237 -1.68 0.95 19.01
C PHE A 237 -0.26 1.31 19.50
N GLY A 238 0.36 2.30 18.87
CA GLY A 238 1.70 2.79 19.23
C GLY A 238 2.89 1.92 18.78
N THR A 239 2.67 0.85 17.99
CA THR A 239 3.75 0.00 17.49
C THR A 239 4.43 0.54 16.21
N GLY A 240 3.94 1.65 15.64
CA GLY A 240 4.56 2.30 14.49
C GLY A 240 4.03 1.84 13.13
N LYS A 241 2.78 1.35 13.02
CA LYS A 241 2.15 0.97 11.74
C LYS A 241 2.24 2.07 10.69
N THR A 242 1.66 3.22 11.01
CA THR A 242 1.62 4.39 10.14
C THR A 242 3.03 4.84 9.75
N MET A 243 3.97 4.89 10.71
CA MET A 243 5.37 5.24 10.42
C MET A 243 6.04 4.24 9.49
N THR A 244 5.77 2.94 9.64
CA THR A 244 6.30 1.92 8.73
C THR A 244 5.78 2.13 7.31
N GLN A 245 4.47 2.37 7.16
CA GLN A 245 3.89 2.67 5.85
C GLN A 245 4.41 3.98 5.24
N HIS A 246 4.62 5.03 6.05
CA HIS A 246 5.23 6.29 5.57
C HIS A 246 6.66 6.07 5.08
N GLN A 247 7.47 5.28 5.79
CA GLN A 247 8.84 4.98 5.34
C GLN A 247 8.82 4.20 4.02
N ILE A 248 7.91 3.23 3.87
CA ILE A 248 7.76 2.49 2.61
C ILE A 248 7.28 3.43 1.50
N ALA A 249 6.27 4.24 1.74
CA ALA A 249 5.76 5.20 0.76
C ALA A 249 6.85 6.17 0.28
N LYS A 250 7.66 6.68 1.22
CA LYS A 250 8.73 7.65 0.92
C LYS A 250 9.88 7.04 0.11
N TRP A 251 10.31 5.83 0.47
CA TRP A 251 11.59 5.28 0.00
C TRP A 251 11.45 4.13 -1.00
N SER A 252 10.25 3.55 -1.13
CA SER A 252 10.05 2.44 -2.08
C SER A 252 10.33 2.88 -3.52
N ASP A 253 10.70 1.90 -4.34
CA ASP A 253 10.94 2.11 -5.76
C ASP A 253 9.67 2.09 -6.62
N ALA A 254 8.49 2.17 -6.02
CA ALA A 254 7.24 2.43 -6.73
C ALA A 254 7.26 3.80 -7.43
N ASP A 255 6.61 3.90 -8.58
CA ASP A 255 6.49 5.16 -9.33
C ASP A 255 5.43 6.07 -8.71
N ILE A 256 4.31 5.48 -8.31
CA ILE A 256 3.14 6.19 -7.78
C ILE A 256 2.71 5.57 -6.45
N ILE A 257 2.31 6.43 -5.52
CA ILE A 257 1.78 6.05 -4.21
C ILE A 257 0.31 6.46 -4.12
N ILE A 258 -0.55 5.51 -3.78
CA ILE A 258 -1.93 5.77 -3.39
C ILE A 258 -2.04 5.49 -1.88
N TYR A 259 -2.21 6.54 -1.09
CA TYR A 259 -2.36 6.41 0.35
C TYR A 259 -3.85 6.50 0.72
N ILE A 260 -4.38 5.46 1.35
CA ILE A 260 -5.78 5.37 1.75
C ILE A 260 -5.87 5.42 3.27
N GLY A 261 -6.25 6.56 3.81
CA GLY A 261 -6.61 6.71 5.22
C GLY A 261 -8.07 6.30 5.42
N CYS A 262 -8.28 5.05 5.83
CA CYS A 262 -9.61 4.47 6.01
C CYS A 262 -9.96 4.42 7.50
N GLY A 263 -10.80 5.35 7.95
CA GLY A 263 -11.29 5.40 9.32
C GLY A 263 -10.25 5.86 10.36
N GLU A 264 -9.15 6.44 9.92
CA GLU A 264 -8.11 6.96 10.80
C GLU A 264 -8.51 8.31 11.41
N ARG A 265 -7.78 8.74 12.43
CA ARG A 265 -8.07 10.00 13.12
C ARG A 265 -7.72 11.19 12.22
N GLY A 266 -8.52 12.24 12.29
CA GLY A 266 -8.30 13.45 11.50
C GLY A 266 -6.92 14.08 11.71
N ASN A 267 -6.41 14.10 12.95
CA ASN A 267 -5.07 14.62 13.23
C ASN A 267 -3.95 13.78 12.62
N GLU A 268 -4.08 12.45 12.57
CA GLU A 268 -3.12 11.56 11.91
C GLU A 268 -3.11 11.80 10.39
N MET A 269 -4.29 11.92 9.78
CA MET A 269 -4.40 12.26 8.36
C MET A 269 -3.85 13.64 8.01
N THR A 270 -4.05 14.63 8.89
CA THR A 270 -3.46 15.96 8.71
C THR A 270 -1.94 15.90 8.76
N GLN A 271 -1.38 15.10 9.67
CA GLN A 271 0.07 14.91 9.76
C GLN A 271 0.63 14.23 8.50
N VAL A 272 -0.03 13.17 7.99
CA VAL A 272 0.34 12.53 6.71
C VAL A 272 0.39 13.56 5.58
N LEU A 273 -0.65 14.38 5.49
CA LEU A 273 -0.75 15.42 4.48
C LEU A 273 0.38 16.45 4.60
N GLU A 274 0.63 16.95 5.81
CA GLU A 274 1.71 17.92 6.05
C GLU A 274 3.08 17.34 5.75
N ASP A 275 3.32 16.10 6.15
CA ASP A 275 4.59 15.42 5.90
C ASP A 275 4.80 15.23 4.39
N PHE A 276 3.83 14.70 3.66
CA PHE A 276 3.96 14.45 2.23
C PHE A 276 4.03 15.74 1.40
N SER A 277 3.38 16.82 1.85
CA SER A 277 3.47 18.12 1.19
C SER A 277 4.83 18.81 1.35
N LYS A 278 5.60 18.44 2.37
CA LYS A 278 6.93 19.03 2.67
C LYS A 278 8.09 18.13 2.29
N LEU A 279 7.83 16.81 2.20
CA LEU A 279 8.87 15.85 1.87
C LEU A 279 9.29 15.96 0.42
N ILE A 280 10.60 15.89 0.23
CA ILE A 280 11.22 15.77 -1.09
C ILE A 280 11.34 14.29 -1.42
N ASP A 281 10.85 13.90 -2.60
CA ASP A 281 11.06 12.57 -3.13
C ASP A 281 12.55 12.38 -3.48
N PRO A 282 13.20 11.40 -2.87
CA PRO A 282 14.65 11.20 -3.07
C PRO A 282 15.02 10.76 -4.48
N LYS A 283 14.07 10.28 -5.27
CA LYS A 283 14.30 9.84 -6.65
C LYS A 283 14.26 11.00 -7.63
N SER A 284 13.23 11.82 -7.54
CA SER A 284 12.98 12.91 -8.49
C SER A 284 13.55 14.26 -8.04
N GLY A 285 13.80 14.43 -6.73
CA GLY A 285 14.14 15.73 -6.13
C GLY A 285 12.96 16.71 -6.04
N ASN A 286 11.75 16.28 -6.43
CA ASN A 286 10.52 17.06 -6.38
C ASN A 286 9.73 16.75 -5.10
N LEU A 287 8.55 17.36 -4.94
CA LEU A 287 7.68 17.06 -3.81
C LEU A 287 7.15 15.63 -3.89
N MET A 288 7.04 14.97 -2.74
CA MET A 288 6.47 13.63 -2.64
C MET A 288 5.03 13.57 -3.17
N MET A 289 4.28 14.67 -3.02
CA MET A 289 2.92 14.80 -3.55
C MET A 289 2.85 14.73 -5.08
N ASP A 290 3.93 15.05 -5.80
CA ASP A 290 3.96 14.99 -7.27
C ASP A 290 3.88 13.56 -7.84
N ARG A 291 3.98 12.54 -6.97
CA ARG A 291 3.72 11.13 -7.30
C ARG A 291 2.74 10.44 -6.35
N THR A 292 1.99 11.22 -5.56
CA THR A 292 1.11 10.68 -4.53
C THR A 292 -0.32 11.20 -4.68
N THR A 293 -1.28 10.32 -4.43
CA THR A 293 -2.69 10.65 -4.23
C THR A 293 -3.12 10.19 -2.85
N LEU A 294 -3.82 11.05 -2.12
CA LEU A 294 -4.37 10.72 -0.82
C LEU A 294 -5.89 10.52 -0.90
N ILE A 295 -6.37 9.47 -0.25
CA ILE A 295 -7.80 9.26 0.00
C ILE A 295 -7.99 9.33 1.50
N ALA A 296 -8.67 10.36 1.98
CA ALA A 296 -8.87 10.60 3.40
C ALA A 296 -10.35 10.41 3.75
N ASN A 297 -10.66 9.27 4.36
CA ASN A 297 -11.93 9.06 5.03
C ASN A 297 -11.67 8.87 6.53
N THR A 298 -11.83 9.94 7.28
CA THR A 298 -11.56 9.94 8.73
C THR A 298 -12.67 9.25 9.51
N SER A 299 -12.39 8.93 10.78
CA SER A 299 -13.31 8.18 11.65
C SER A 299 -14.66 8.86 11.91
N ASN A 300 -14.74 10.17 11.72
CA ASN A 300 -15.97 10.97 11.87
C ASN A 300 -16.74 11.14 10.55
N MET A 301 -16.23 10.65 9.43
CA MET A 301 -16.92 10.67 8.15
C MET A 301 -17.90 9.48 8.03
N PRO A 302 -18.87 9.54 7.10
CA PRO A 302 -19.87 8.50 6.94
C PRO A 302 -19.30 7.11 6.69
N VAL A 303 -19.92 6.09 7.30
CA VAL A 303 -19.46 4.71 7.27
C VAL A 303 -19.47 4.11 5.86
N ALA A 304 -20.49 4.41 5.06
CA ALA A 304 -20.59 3.93 3.69
C ALA A 304 -19.46 4.48 2.80
N ALA A 305 -19.11 5.77 2.97
CA ALA A 305 -17.97 6.37 2.28
C ALA A 305 -16.63 5.73 2.72
N ARG A 306 -16.52 5.33 3.99
CA ARG A 306 -15.36 4.57 4.50
C ARG A 306 -15.25 3.22 3.80
N GLU A 307 -16.35 2.51 3.65
CA GLU A 307 -16.38 1.24 2.92
C GLU A 307 -15.96 1.43 1.45
N ALA A 308 -16.42 2.48 0.79
CA ALA A 308 -16.08 2.77 -0.59
C ALA A 308 -14.62 3.20 -0.81
N SER A 309 -13.97 3.83 0.17
CA SER A 309 -12.63 4.43 0.05
C SER A 309 -11.56 3.46 -0.44
N ILE A 310 -11.62 2.21 0.00
CA ILE A 310 -10.71 1.13 -0.41
C ILE A 310 -10.85 0.85 -1.91
N TYR A 311 -12.09 0.76 -2.39
CA TYR A 311 -12.36 0.51 -3.82
C TYR A 311 -12.00 1.70 -4.70
N THR A 312 -12.26 2.91 -4.22
CA THR A 312 -11.81 4.15 -4.89
C THR A 312 -10.30 4.12 -5.08
N GLY A 313 -9.54 3.88 -4.00
CA GLY A 313 -8.08 3.88 -4.06
C GLY A 313 -7.51 2.82 -4.98
N VAL A 314 -8.00 1.59 -4.91
CA VAL A 314 -7.48 0.52 -5.77
C VAL A 314 -7.84 0.74 -7.24
N THR A 315 -8.99 1.36 -7.54
CA THR A 315 -9.37 1.69 -8.92
C THR A 315 -8.46 2.77 -9.51
N LEU A 316 -8.10 3.79 -8.72
CA LEU A 316 -7.11 4.78 -9.14
C LEU A 316 -5.74 4.14 -9.39
N ALA A 317 -5.32 3.23 -8.52
CA ALA A 317 -4.06 2.51 -8.69
C ALA A 317 -4.03 1.64 -9.96
N GLU A 318 -5.11 0.91 -10.25
CA GLU A 318 -5.23 0.11 -11.47
C GLU A 318 -5.20 0.98 -12.73
N TYR A 319 -5.73 2.19 -12.67
CA TYR A 319 -5.69 3.11 -13.81
C TYR A 319 -4.27 3.52 -14.18
N TYR A 320 -3.44 3.87 -13.18
CA TYR A 320 -2.02 4.17 -13.41
C TYR A 320 -1.20 2.93 -13.78
N ARG A 321 -1.52 1.76 -13.21
CA ARG A 321 -0.94 0.49 -13.67
C ARG A 321 -1.16 0.29 -15.17
N ASP A 322 -2.37 0.58 -15.66
CA ASP A 322 -2.70 0.43 -17.10
C ASP A 322 -1.87 1.35 -18.00
N MET A 323 -1.29 2.42 -17.45
CA MET A 323 -0.33 3.29 -18.15
C MET A 323 1.10 2.74 -18.14
N GLY A 324 1.36 1.63 -17.43
CA GLY A 324 2.67 1.01 -17.31
C GLY A 324 3.47 1.43 -16.07
N TYR A 325 2.83 2.02 -15.06
CA TYR A 325 3.49 2.39 -13.80
C TYR A 325 3.44 1.28 -12.75
N ASP A 326 4.44 1.28 -11.88
CA ASP A 326 4.45 0.49 -10.65
C ASP A 326 3.81 1.33 -9.52
N VAL A 327 2.63 0.91 -9.09
CA VAL A 327 1.85 1.62 -8.08
C VAL A 327 1.88 0.87 -6.75
N ALA A 328 2.12 1.56 -5.65
CA ALA A 328 2.00 1.00 -4.31
C ALA A 328 0.82 1.64 -3.57
N ILE A 329 -0.03 0.81 -2.99
CA ILE A 329 -1.14 1.22 -2.15
C ILE A 329 -0.75 1.03 -0.69
N MET A 330 -0.89 2.09 0.10
CA MET A 330 -0.82 2.05 1.56
C MET A 330 -2.23 2.21 2.10
N ALA A 331 -2.81 1.14 2.67
CA ALA A 331 -4.15 1.17 3.25
C ALA A 331 -4.06 1.22 4.78
N ASP A 332 -4.37 2.35 5.39
CA ASP A 332 -4.34 2.55 6.83
C ASP A 332 -5.74 2.96 7.33
N SER A 333 -6.55 2.07 7.92
CA SER A 333 -6.27 0.64 8.11
C SER A 333 -7.41 -0.23 7.60
N THR A 334 -7.09 -1.42 7.17
CA THR A 334 -8.11 -2.40 6.72
C THR A 334 -9.00 -2.88 7.87
N SER A 335 -8.56 -2.79 9.13
CA SER A 335 -9.40 -3.06 10.30
C SER A 335 -10.56 -2.06 10.40
N ARG A 336 -10.33 -0.79 10.12
CA ARG A 336 -11.39 0.22 10.12
C ARG A 336 -12.37 0.04 8.96
N TRP A 337 -11.89 -0.46 7.83
CA TRP A 337 -12.74 -0.89 6.75
C TRP A 337 -13.63 -2.09 7.15
N ALA A 338 -13.05 -3.09 7.82
CA ALA A 338 -13.81 -4.23 8.34
C ALA A 338 -14.85 -3.80 9.40
N GLU A 339 -14.52 -2.84 10.27
CA GLU A 339 -15.48 -2.22 11.19
C GLU A 339 -16.64 -1.54 10.45
N ALA A 340 -16.36 -0.86 9.34
CA ALA A 340 -17.41 -0.28 8.50
C ALA A 340 -18.34 -1.36 7.92
N LEU A 341 -17.78 -2.46 7.44
CA LEU A 341 -18.57 -3.63 6.97
C LEU A 341 -19.44 -4.21 8.11
N ARG A 342 -18.89 -4.31 9.33
CA ARG A 342 -19.62 -4.79 10.50
C ARG A 342 -20.79 -3.86 10.86
N GLU A 343 -20.57 -2.55 10.85
CA GLU A 343 -21.62 -1.57 11.13
C GLU A 343 -22.73 -1.62 10.07
N LEU A 344 -22.37 -1.66 8.78
CA LEU A 344 -23.34 -1.76 7.70
C LEU A 344 -24.16 -3.05 7.78
N SER A 345 -23.53 -4.21 8.00
CA SER A 345 -24.23 -5.47 8.13
C SER A 345 -25.18 -5.50 9.35
N GLY A 346 -24.79 -4.86 10.45
CA GLY A 346 -25.65 -4.68 11.62
C GLY A 346 -26.89 -3.82 11.31
N ARG A 347 -26.74 -2.75 10.51
CA ARG A 347 -27.88 -1.92 10.05
C ARG A 347 -28.80 -2.64 9.07
N LEU A 348 -28.24 -3.60 8.33
CA LEU A 348 -28.98 -4.46 7.41
C LEU A 348 -29.65 -5.66 8.12
N GLU A 349 -29.44 -5.80 9.43
CA GLU A 349 -29.95 -6.93 10.24
C GLU A 349 -29.49 -8.30 9.69
N GLU A 350 -28.28 -8.34 9.11
CA GLU A 350 -27.67 -9.58 8.64
C GLU A 350 -27.20 -10.42 9.83
N MET A 351 -27.24 -11.74 9.67
CA MET A 351 -26.75 -12.64 10.72
C MET A 351 -25.24 -12.45 10.92
N PRO A 352 -24.78 -12.07 12.12
CA PRO A 352 -23.36 -11.89 12.38
C PRO A 352 -22.63 -13.24 12.43
N ALA A 353 -21.38 -13.24 11.95
CA ALA A 353 -20.44 -14.33 12.16
C ALA A 353 -19.52 -14.03 13.37
N GLU A 354 -18.29 -14.50 13.34
CA GLU A 354 -17.30 -14.38 14.40
C GLU A 354 -17.09 -12.88 14.79
N GLU A 355 -17.10 -12.59 16.09
CA GLU A 355 -16.97 -11.24 16.68
C GLU A 355 -17.91 -10.17 16.09
N GLY A 356 -19.05 -10.58 15.55
CA GLY A 356 -20.02 -9.65 14.97
C GLY A 356 -19.70 -9.17 13.55
N PHE A 357 -18.65 -9.67 12.91
CA PHE A 357 -18.34 -9.38 11.53
C PHE A 357 -19.30 -10.11 10.58
N PRO A 358 -19.54 -9.57 9.36
CA PRO A 358 -20.35 -10.26 8.37
C PRO A 358 -19.65 -11.53 7.87
N ALA A 359 -20.43 -12.57 7.53
CA ALA A 359 -19.91 -13.83 7.00
C ALA A 359 -19.06 -13.67 5.71
N TYR A 360 -19.29 -12.59 4.97
CA TYR A 360 -18.56 -12.27 3.74
C TYR A 360 -17.29 -11.44 3.95
N LEU A 361 -16.82 -11.21 5.19
CA LEU A 361 -15.59 -10.46 5.46
C LEU A 361 -14.39 -11.04 4.70
N ALA A 362 -14.22 -12.37 4.74
CA ALA A 362 -13.12 -13.04 4.06
C ALA A 362 -13.15 -12.81 2.55
N SER A 363 -14.31 -12.93 1.90
CA SER A 363 -14.43 -12.69 0.46
C SER A 363 -14.21 -11.24 0.05
N LYS A 364 -14.58 -10.29 0.90
CA LYS A 364 -14.30 -8.87 0.65
C LYS A 364 -12.81 -8.55 0.75
N LEU A 365 -12.12 -9.09 1.76
CA LEU A 365 -10.66 -8.96 1.91
C LEU A 365 -9.92 -9.62 0.73
N SER A 366 -10.33 -10.85 0.34
CA SER A 366 -9.78 -11.54 -0.83
C SER A 366 -9.92 -10.69 -2.09
N ALA A 367 -11.14 -10.21 -2.38
CA ALA A 367 -11.42 -9.39 -3.56
C ALA A 367 -10.59 -8.10 -3.62
N PHE A 368 -10.27 -7.51 -2.48
CA PHE A 368 -9.38 -6.35 -2.40
C PHE A 368 -7.93 -6.72 -2.72
N TYR A 369 -7.37 -7.72 -2.02
CA TYR A 369 -5.97 -8.11 -2.22
C TYR A 369 -5.72 -8.77 -3.58
N GLU A 370 -6.71 -9.44 -4.18
CA GLU A 370 -6.61 -10.01 -5.53
C GLU A 370 -6.44 -8.97 -6.64
N ARG A 371 -6.78 -7.71 -6.38
CA ARG A 371 -6.53 -6.60 -7.32
C ARG A 371 -5.05 -6.21 -7.42
N ALA A 372 -4.20 -6.65 -6.49
CA ALA A 372 -2.75 -6.54 -6.60
C ALA A 372 -2.20 -7.53 -7.63
N GLY A 373 -1.13 -7.15 -8.29
CA GLY A 373 -0.42 -8.05 -9.23
C GLY A 373 0.50 -7.29 -10.17
N MET A 374 1.44 -8.02 -10.75
CA MET A 374 2.20 -7.59 -11.92
C MET A 374 1.43 -8.04 -13.15
N MET A 375 1.05 -7.09 -13.99
CA MET A 375 0.10 -7.33 -15.08
C MET A 375 0.67 -6.93 -16.43
N GLN A 376 0.31 -7.67 -17.46
CA GLN A 376 0.35 -7.20 -18.83
C GLN A 376 -0.96 -6.46 -19.10
N ASN A 377 -0.87 -5.17 -19.36
CA ASN A 377 -2.01 -4.31 -19.61
C ASN A 377 -2.60 -4.55 -21.00
N LEU A 378 -3.83 -4.06 -21.24
CA LEU A 378 -4.50 -4.22 -22.52
C LEU A 378 -3.75 -3.57 -23.71
N ASN A 379 -2.93 -2.54 -23.43
CA ASN A 379 -2.05 -1.90 -24.42
C ASN A 379 -0.70 -2.59 -24.62
N GLY A 380 -0.48 -3.75 -23.97
CA GLY A 380 0.76 -4.51 -24.07
C GLY A 380 1.89 -4.05 -23.13
N THR A 381 1.72 -2.93 -22.42
CA THR A 381 2.69 -2.50 -21.39
C THR A 381 2.61 -3.38 -20.14
N GLU A 382 3.67 -3.36 -19.34
CA GLU A 382 3.71 -3.98 -18.03
C GLU A 382 3.52 -2.91 -16.94
N GLY A 383 2.78 -3.25 -15.90
CA GLY A 383 2.58 -2.39 -14.74
C GLY A 383 2.16 -3.21 -13.53
N SER A 384 2.34 -2.66 -12.34
CA SER A 384 2.02 -3.37 -11.11
C SER A 384 1.19 -2.56 -10.12
N VAL A 385 0.40 -3.26 -9.32
CA VAL A 385 -0.25 -2.74 -8.12
C VAL A 385 0.20 -3.59 -6.94
N SER A 386 0.96 -3.01 -6.03
CA SER A 386 1.33 -3.61 -4.76
C SER A 386 0.42 -3.08 -3.66
N ILE A 387 -0.08 -3.96 -2.77
CA ILE A 387 -0.98 -3.56 -1.69
C ILE A 387 -0.34 -3.85 -0.34
N ILE A 388 -0.20 -2.83 0.48
CA ILE A 388 0.32 -2.91 1.85
C ILE A 388 -0.76 -2.41 2.80
N GLY A 389 -1.43 -3.35 3.48
CA GLY A 389 -2.54 -3.06 4.38
C GLY A 389 -2.10 -3.06 5.85
N ALA A 390 -2.33 -1.96 6.56
CA ALA A 390 -2.21 -1.95 8.00
C ALA A 390 -3.40 -2.66 8.64
N VAL A 391 -3.14 -3.46 9.64
CA VAL A 391 -4.16 -4.14 10.45
C VAL A 391 -3.98 -3.70 11.90
N SER A 392 -5.08 -3.34 12.56
CA SER A 392 -5.08 -2.82 13.94
C SER A 392 -5.81 -3.78 14.88
N PRO A 393 -5.22 -4.95 15.20
CA PRO A 393 -5.87 -5.92 16.09
C PRO A 393 -6.04 -5.33 17.48
N GLN A 394 -7.22 -5.53 18.08
CA GLN A 394 -7.49 -5.08 19.44
C GLN A 394 -6.53 -5.76 20.44
N GLY A 395 -5.97 -5.00 21.35
CA GLY A 395 -4.99 -5.53 22.29
C GLY A 395 -3.65 -5.98 21.68
N GLY A 396 -3.52 -6.01 20.36
CA GLY A 396 -2.39 -6.61 19.63
C GLY A 396 -2.52 -8.12 19.46
N ASP A 397 -3.71 -8.65 19.61
CA ASP A 397 -4.00 -10.08 19.43
C ASP A 397 -4.18 -10.41 17.95
N PHE A 398 -3.25 -11.16 17.38
CA PHE A 398 -3.27 -11.58 15.98
C PHE A 398 -4.26 -12.73 15.70
N SER A 399 -4.96 -13.25 16.72
CA SER A 399 -6.00 -14.28 16.54
C SER A 399 -7.35 -13.71 16.13
N GLU A 400 -7.53 -12.38 16.15
CA GLU A 400 -8.78 -11.73 15.79
C GLU A 400 -9.16 -11.95 14.30
N PRO A 401 -10.47 -11.92 13.94
CA PRO A 401 -10.94 -12.34 12.62
C PRO A 401 -10.33 -11.59 11.44
N VAL A 402 -10.13 -10.26 11.55
CA VAL A 402 -9.59 -9.45 10.45
C VAL A 402 -8.14 -9.84 10.15
N THR A 403 -7.31 -9.98 11.19
CA THR A 403 -5.91 -10.41 11.04
C THR A 403 -5.82 -11.82 10.49
N GLN A 404 -6.61 -12.76 11.03
CA GLN A 404 -6.60 -14.15 10.59
C GLN A 404 -7.07 -14.30 9.13
N ASN A 405 -8.10 -13.59 8.72
CA ASN A 405 -8.53 -13.60 7.32
C ASN A 405 -7.50 -12.91 6.42
N THR A 406 -6.92 -11.79 6.85
CA THR A 406 -5.87 -11.11 6.07
C THR A 406 -4.67 -12.02 5.81
N LYS A 407 -4.21 -12.78 6.82
CA LYS A 407 -3.12 -13.76 6.67
C LYS A 407 -3.32 -14.78 5.55
N ARG A 408 -4.57 -15.10 5.21
CA ARG A 408 -4.89 -16.06 4.14
C ARG A 408 -4.67 -15.51 2.74
N PHE A 409 -4.69 -14.18 2.59
CA PHE A 409 -4.68 -13.51 1.28
C PHE A 409 -3.42 -12.72 0.99
N VAL A 410 -2.62 -12.42 2.02
CA VAL A 410 -1.33 -11.76 1.86
C VAL A 410 -0.19 -12.77 1.86
N ARG A 411 0.81 -12.53 1.03
CA ARG A 411 2.02 -13.35 0.98
C ARG A 411 3.16 -12.81 1.85
N CYS A 412 3.05 -11.56 2.32
CA CYS A 412 3.94 -10.98 3.33
C CYS A 412 3.16 -10.59 4.57
N PHE A 413 3.75 -10.86 5.73
CA PHE A 413 3.19 -10.51 7.03
C PHE A 413 4.30 -9.92 7.90
N TRP A 414 4.19 -8.63 8.22
CA TRP A 414 5.18 -7.88 8.98
C TRP A 414 4.63 -7.54 10.36
N GLY A 415 4.64 -8.51 11.25
CA GLY A 415 4.06 -8.40 12.59
C GLY A 415 4.81 -7.41 13.47
N LEU A 416 4.14 -6.34 13.88
CA LEU A 416 4.71 -5.34 14.80
C LEU A 416 4.53 -5.80 16.24
N ASP A 417 5.61 -5.72 17.01
CA ASP A 417 5.68 -6.16 18.40
C ASP A 417 5.76 -4.98 19.37
N LYS A 418 4.93 -5.01 20.43
CA LYS A 418 4.89 -3.97 21.45
C LYS A 418 6.16 -3.89 22.29
N SER A 419 6.78 -5.04 22.58
CA SER A 419 7.99 -5.08 23.39
C SER A 419 9.17 -4.42 22.67
N LEU A 420 9.28 -4.64 21.35
CA LEU A 420 10.27 -3.96 20.52
C LEU A 420 10.02 -2.44 20.47
N ALA A 421 8.75 -2.02 20.31
CA ALA A 421 8.39 -0.61 20.32
C ALA A 421 8.70 0.07 21.65
N TYR A 422 8.40 -0.57 22.79
CA TYR A 422 8.75 -0.07 24.12
C TYR A 422 10.27 -0.01 24.35
N ALA A 423 11.01 -0.96 23.79
CA ALA A 423 12.47 -0.94 23.79
C ALA A 423 13.07 0.08 22.81
N ARG A 424 12.24 0.85 22.10
CA ARG A 424 12.63 1.81 21.04
C ARG A 424 13.43 1.15 19.91
N HIS A 425 13.16 -0.12 19.65
CA HIS A 425 13.68 -0.83 18.50
C HIS A 425 12.73 -0.63 17.31
N PHE A 426 13.11 0.20 16.35
CA PHE A 426 12.32 0.50 15.17
C PHE A 426 13.09 0.12 13.90
N PRO A 427 12.39 -0.35 12.83
CA PRO A 427 10.98 -0.73 12.84
C PRO A 427 10.72 -1.88 13.84
N ALA A 428 9.58 -1.84 14.52
CA ALA A 428 9.24 -2.82 15.55
C ALA A 428 8.72 -4.15 14.97
N ILE A 429 9.23 -4.54 13.82
CA ILE A 429 8.86 -5.78 13.11
C ILE A 429 9.55 -6.96 13.77
N HIS A 430 8.75 -7.90 14.25
CA HIS A 430 9.29 -9.07 14.97
C HIS A 430 9.69 -10.16 13.98
N TRP A 431 10.97 -10.50 13.96
CA TRP A 431 11.57 -11.41 12.97
C TRP A 431 11.15 -12.87 13.08
N LEU A 432 10.59 -13.31 14.21
CA LEU A 432 10.10 -14.69 14.37
C LEU A 432 8.60 -14.84 14.00
N THR A 433 7.82 -13.76 14.07
CA THR A 433 6.38 -13.79 13.76
C THR A 433 6.07 -13.31 12.36
N SER A 434 7.02 -12.65 11.73
CA SER A 434 6.92 -12.14 10.36
C SER A 434 7.36 -13.19 9.33
N TYR A 435 6.82 -13.12 8.13
CA TYR A 435 7.20 -13.98 7.01
C TYR A 435 7.03 -13.30 5.66
N SER A 436 7.68 -13.86 4.65
CA SER A 436 7.45 -13.57 3.24
C SER A 436 7.51 -14.86 2.44
N GLU A 437 6.50 -15.09 1.64
CA GLU A 437 6.43 -16.21 0.68
C GLU A 437 7.04 -15.84 -0.69
N TYR A 438 7.51 -14.59 -0.87
CA TYR A 438 8.11 -14.14 -2.12
C TYR A 438 9.58 -14.50 -2.28
N LEU A 439 10.25 -14.95 -1.21
CA LEU A 439 11.71 -15.15 -1.24
C LEU A 439 12.17 -16.10 -2.34
N GLU A 440 11.45 -17.21 -2.54
CA GLU A 440 11.77 -18.18 -3.59
C GLU A 440 11.64 -17.57 -4.99
N ASP A 441 10.51 -16.89 -5.24
CA ASP A 441 10.22 -16.22 -6.51
C ASP A 441 11.25 -15.12 -6.83
N LEU A 442 11.75 -14.41 -5.81
CA LEU A 442 12.70 -13.32 -5.93
C LEU A 442 14.18 -13.76 -5.93
N THR A 443 14.46 -15.01 -5.58
CA THR A 443 15.83 -15.54 -5.53
C THR A 443 16.62 -15.33 -6.82
N PRO A 444 16.09 -15.55 -8.02
CA PRO A 444 16.81 -15.27 -9.27
C PRO A 444 17.23 -13.81 -9.39
N TRP A 445 16.35 -12.90 -9.01
CA TRP A 445 16.64 -11.47 -9.04
C TRP A 445 17.78 -11.08 -8.07
N TYR A 446 17.75 -11.57 -6.83
CA TYR A 446 18.81 -11.33 -5.85
C TYR A 446 20.16 -11.87 -6.32
N ARG A 447 20.18 -13.06 -6.92
CA ARG A 447 21.40 -13.65 -7.46
C ARG A 447 21.99 -12.82 -8.58
N ALA A 448 21.17 -12.29 -9.46
CA ALA A 448 21.62 -11.51 -10.61
C ALA A 448 22.02 -10.08 -10.25
N ASN A 449 21.31 -9.42 -9.32
CA ASN A 449 21.44 -7.98 -9.06
C ASN A 449 22.20 -7.64 -7.78
N VAL A 450 22.31 -8.58 -6.83
CA VAL A 450 22.97 -8.36 -5.53
C VAL A 450 24.16 -9.30 -5.37
N SER A 451 23.90 -10.57 -5.10
CA SER A 451 24.95 -11.59 -4.94
C SER A 451 24.35 -13.00 -5.00
N PRO A 452 25.11 -13.98 -5.55
CA PRO A 452 24.76 -15.41 -5.45
C PRO A 452 24.63 -15.91 -4.00
N LYS A 453 25.30 -15.26 -3.04
CA LYS A 453 25.29 -15.61 -1.61
C LYS A 453 24.14 -15.00 -0.83
N PHE A 454 23.38 -14.06 -1.40
CA PHE A 454 22.38 -13.27 -0.68
C PHE A 454 21.43 -14.13 0.15
N VAL A 455 20.82 -15.14 -0.47
CA VAL A 455 19.83 -16.00 0.20
C VAL A 455 20.49 -16.90 1.27
N SER A 456 21.70 -17.41 1.02
CA SER A 456 22.43 -18.22 2.01
C SER A 456 22.77 -17.40 3.25
N ASP A 457 23.27 -16.19 3.06
CA ASP A 457 23.65 -15.28 4.13
C ASP A 457 22.44 -14.81 4.95
N ARG A 458 21.36 -14.47 4.26
CA ARG A 458 20.05 -14.21 4.88
C ARG A 458 19.58 -15.38 5.75
N ASN A 459 19.71 -16.62 5.26
CA ASN A 459 19.28 -17.80 6.01
C ASN A 459 20.16 -18.04 7.24
N GLN A 460 21.46 -17.75 7.17
CA GLN A 460 22.35 -17.81 8.33
C GLN A 460 21.96 -16.77 9.40
N ILE A 461 21.66 -15.52 9.00
CA ILE A 461 21.14 -14.48 9.91
C ILE A 461 19.87 -14.97 10.62
N MET A 462 18.92 -15.53 9.87
CA MET A 462 17.67 -16.05 10.45
C MET A 462 17.92 -17.23 11.39
N ALA A 463 18.87 -18.12 11.07
CA ALA A 463 19.24 -19.25 11.94
C ALA A 463 19.80 -18.76 13.28
N ILE A 464 20.67 -17.75 13.28
CA ILE A 464 21.23 -17.15 14.50
C ILE A 464 20.11 -16.53 15.36
N LEU A 465 19.18 -15.78 14.76
CA LEU A 465 18.06 -15.17 15.47
C LEU A 465 17.09 -16.23 16.07
N ASN A 466 16.86 -17.32 15.37
CA ASN A 466 16.07 -18.45 15.89
C ASN A 466 16.78 -19.14 17.07
N GLN A 467 18.10 -19.37 16.98
CA GLN A 467 18.88 -19.92 18.07
C GLN A 467 18.88 -19.02 19.30
N GLU A 468 19.04 -17.69 19.10
CA GLU A 468 18.94 -16.71 20.19
C GLU A 468 17.63 -16.86 20.95
N SER A 469 16.48 -16.97 20.24
CA SER A 469 15.19 -17.10 20.89
C SER A 469 15.11 -18.29 21.83
N SER A 470 15.60 -19.46 21.37
CA SER A 470 15.64 -20.68 22.18
C SER A 470 16.59 -20.52 23.38
N LEU A 471 17.75 -19.89 23.18
CA LEU A 471 18.73 -19.66 24.27
C LEU A 471 18.19 -18.64 25.28
N MET A 472 17.43 -17.62 24.85
CA MET A 472 16.85 -16.63 25.76
C MET A 472 15.83 -17.25 26.73
N GLU A 473 15.13 -18.30 26.33
CA GLU A 473 14.25 -19.05 27.24
C GLU A 473 15.08 -19.73 28.36
N ILE A 474 16.22 -20.30 28.01
CA ILE A 474 17.14 -20.89 28.99
C ILE A 474 17.73 -19.80 29.89
N VAL A 475 18.18 -18.69 29.32
CA VAL A 475 18.74 -17.54 30.06
C VAL A 475 17.77 -17.00 31.10
N LYS A 476 16.48 -16.93 30.79
CA LYS A 476 15.44 -16.49 31.73
C LYS A 476 15.31 -17.39 32.96
N LEU A 477 15.64 -18.68 32.81
CA LEU A 477 15.50 -19.66 33.87
C LEU A 477 16.76 -19.77 34.75
N ILE A 478 17.95 -19.77 34.13
CA ILE A 478 19.22 -20.10 34.84
C ILE A 478 20.30 -19.01 34.72
N GLY A 479 20.05 -17.93 34.02
CA GLY A 479 21.01 -16.85 33.75
C GLY A 479 21.96 -17.15 32.57
N SER A 480 22.60 -16.10 32.06
CA SER A 480 23.52 -16.18 30.90
C SER A 480 24.89 -16.79 31.26
N ASP A 481 25.28 -16.73 32.52
CA ASP A 481 26.64 -17.09 32.94
C ASP A 481 26.91 -18.58 32.84
N VAL A 482 25.86 -19.40 32.93
CA VAL A 482 25.92 -20.87 32.88
C VAL A 482 26.06 -21.41 31.44
N LEU A 483 25.78 -20.57 30.44
CA LEU A 483 25.87 -21.02 29.06
C LEU A 483 27.31 -21.29 28.60
N PRO A 484 27.53 -22.28 27.73
CA PRO A 484 28.81 -22.49 27.04
C PRO A 484 29.17 -21.26 26.17
N ASP A 485 30.45 -21.05 25.90
CA ASP A 485 30.93 -19.89 25.17
C ASP A 485 30.42 -19.82 23.71
N ASP A 486 30.20 -20.94 23.04
CA ASP A 486 29.58 -20.98 21.71
C ASP A 486 28.15 -20.44 21.72
N GLN A 487 27.39 -20.73 22.77
CA GLN A 487 26.04 -20.19 22.96
C GLN A 487 26.07 -18.71 23.37
N LYS A 488 27.01 -18.30 24.23
CA LYS A 488 27.24 -16.89 24.57
C LYS A 488 27.61 -16.08 23.32
N LEU A 489 28.43 -16.64 22.42
CA LEU A 489 28.77 -16.01 21.15
C LEU A 489 27.53 -15.84 20.27
N THR A 490 26.68 -16.86 20.19
CA THR A 490 25.42 -16.76 19.42
C THR A 490 24.54 -15.61 19.94
N LEU A 491 24.41 -15.46 21.26
CA LEU A 491 23.67 -14.32 21.85
C LEU A 491 24.30 -12.97 21.51
N GLU A 492 25.63 -12.88 21.52
CA GLU A 492 26.33 -11.64 21.21
C GLU A 492 26.20 -11.26 19.73
N ILE A 493 26.33 -12.20 18.81
CA ILE A 493 26.12 -11.97 17.37
C ILE A 493 24.67 -11.62 17.09
N ALA A 494 23.71 -12.28 17.73
CA ALA A 494 22.31 -11.92 17.60
C ALA A 494 22.05 -10.47 18.10
N ARG A 495 22.73 -10.02 19.16
CA ARG A 495 22.70 -8.63 19.61
C ARG A 495 23.23 -7.68 18.52
N VAL A 496 24.35 -8.03 17.87
CA VAL A 496 24.91 -7.25 16.75
C VAL A 496 23.91 -7.19 15.59
N ILE A 497 23.28 -8.30 15.24
CA ILE A 497 22.26 -8.34 14.19
C ILE A 497 21.07 -7.42 14.55
N ARG A 498 20.55 -7.54 15.77
CA ARG A 498 19.40 -6.72 16.19
C ARG A 498 19.70 -5.22 16.20
N LEU A 499 20.80 -4.82 16.80
CA LEU A 499 21.15 -3.40 16.98
C LEU A 499 21.85 -2.80 15.75
N GLY A 500 22.70 -3.57 15.07
CA GLY A 500 23.47 -3.10 13.94
C GLY A 500 22.74 -3.22 12.59
N PHE A 501 21.89 -4.24 12.43
CA PHE A 501 21.25 -4.53 11.15
C PHE A 501 19.73 -4.33 11.17
N LEU A 502 19.00 -4.90 12.13
CA LEU A 502 17.54 -4.82 12.14
C LEU A 502 17.02 -3.46 12.62
N GLN A 503 17.66 -2.89 13.64
CA GLN A 503 17.29 -1.55 14.09
C GLN A 503 17.76 -0.51 13.09
N GLN A 504 16.83 0.29 12.58
CA GLN A 504 17.05 1.29 11.54
C GLN A 504 16.50 2.65 11.97
N ASN A 505 17.31 3.71 11.85
CA ASN A 505 16.94 5.05 12.27
C ASN A 505 16.34 5.84 11.10
N ALA A 506 15.04 6.07 11.15
CA ALA A 506 14.29 6.80 10.12
C ALA A 506 14.71 8.28 9.97
N PHE A 507 15.43 8.83 10.93
CA PHE A 507 15.84 10.25 10.93
C PHE A 507 17.33 10.45 10.59
N HIS A 508 18.09 9.37 10.44
CA HIS A 508 19.53 9.47 10.11
C HIS A 508 19.73 9.35 8.59
N LYS A 509 20.49 10.30 8.01
CA LYS A 509 20.69 10.39 6.56
C LYS A 509 21.14 9.06 5.92
N GLU A 510 22.12 8.38 6.52
CA GLU A 510 22.72 7.15 5.98
C GLU A 510 21.94 5.87 6.37
N ASP A 511 20.92 5.99 7.23
CA ASP A 511 20.19 4.84 7.78
C ASP A 511 18.69 4.85 7.46
N THR A 512 18.09 5.99 7.10
CA THR A 512 16.66 6.08 6.80
C THR A 512 16.25 5.29 5.57
N CYS A 513 17.12 5.22 4.56
CA CYS A 513 16.97 4.41 3.35
C CYS A 513 18.33 3.81 2.99
N VAL A 514 18.43 2.50 2.99
CA VAL A 514 19.69 1.81 2.78
C VAL A 514 19.67 1.09 1.44
N PRO A 515 20.62 1.38 0.53
CA PRO A 515 20.72 0.67 -0.75
C PRO A 515 20.95 -0.83 -0.57
N MET A 516 20.39 -1.65 -1.43
CA MET A 516 20.47 -3.11 -1.36
C MET A 516 21.91 -3.65 -1.25
N LYS A 517 22.85 -3.04 -1.99
CA LYS A 517 24.26 -3.42 -1.92
C LYS A 517 24.89 -3.16 -0.55
N LYS A 518 24.53 -2.07 0.12
CA LYS A 518 24.98 -1.80 1.49
C LYS A 518 24.34 -2.78 2.47
N GLN A 519 23.04 -3.07 2.32
CA GLN A 519 22.36 -4.05 3.14
C GLN A 519 23.07 -5.41 3.08
N PHE A 520 23.41 -5.87 1.88
CA PHE A 520 24.14 -7.13 1.68
C PHE A 520 25.54 -7.06 2.28
N GLY A 521 26.31 -5.99 2.05
CA GLY A 521 27.63 -5.78 2.64
C GLY A 521 27.61 -5.85 4.17
N MET A 522 26.58 -5.28 4.80
CA MET A 522 26.41 -5.37 6.26
C MET A 522 26.19 -6.79 6.73
N MET A 523 25.37 -7.60 6.02
CA MET A 523 25.18 -9.02 6.35
C MET A 523 26.50 -9.79 6.23
N GLU A 524 27.26 -9.58 5.13
CA GLU A 524 28.56 -10.21 4.94
C GLU A 524 29.55 -9.91 6.09
N ILE A 525 29.63 -8.64 6.52
CA ILE A 525 30.53 -8.24 7.61
C ILE A 525 30.13 -8.89 8.94
N ILE A 526 28.85 -8.93 9.26
CA ILE A 526 28.36 -9.57 10.49
C ILE A 526 28.67 -11.08 10.47
N LEU A 527 28.42 -11.75 9.36
CA LEU A 527 28.70 -13.19 9.23
C LEU A 527 30.20 -13.47 9.22
N TYR A 528 31.02 -12.59 8.63
CA TYR A 528 32.47 -12.70 8.69
C TYR A 528 33.02 -12.57 10.12
N LEU A 529 32.49 -11.59 10.89
CA LEU A 529 32.78 -11.49 12.31
C LEU A 529 32.41 -12.78 13.07
N TYR A 530 31.21 -13.30 12.79
CA TYR A 530 30.75 -14.54 13.44
C TYR A 530 31.67 -15.73 13.15
N GLU A 531 32.09 -15.92 11.89
CA GLU A 531 33.01 -16.98 11.49
C GLU A 531 34.34 -16.87 12.24
N LYS A 532 34.95 -15.69 12.26
CA LYS A 532 36.23 -15.47 12.97
C LYS A 532 36.10 -15.65 14.49
N ALA A 533 35.07 -15.06 15.10
CA ALA A 533 34.83 -15.22 16.54
C ALA A 533 34.55 -16.67 16.92
N ARG A 534 33.79 -17.41 16.11
CA ARG A 534 33.55 -18.85 16.32
C ARG A 534 34.82 -19.68 16.23
N ALA A 535 35.72 -19.33 15.29
CA ALA A 535 37.00 -20.00 15.19
C ALA A 535 37.85 -19.80 16.46
N LEU A 536 37.80 -18.63 17.10
CA LEU A 536 38.49 -18.36 18.38
C LEU A 536 37.85 -19.16 19.54
N VAL A 537 36.53 -19.14 19.65
CA VAL A 537 35.79 -19.88 20.68
C VAL A 537 36.05 -21.39 20.56
N ASN A 538 36.09 -21.94 19.35
CA ASN A 538 36.44 -23.36 19.12
C ASN A 538 37.87 -23.72 19.53
N ARG A 539 38.76 -22.73 19.67
CA ARG A 539 40.11 -22.89 20.24
C ARG A 539 40.18 -22.70 21.75
N GLY A 540 39.00 -22.53 22.39
CA GLY A 540 38.87 -22.37 23.83
C GLY A 540 38.98 -20.94 24.35
N MET A 541 38.90 -19.92 23.47
CA MET A 541 38.86 -18.51 23.88
C MET A 541 37.47 -18.15 24.44
N PRO A 542 37.39 -17.65 25.70
CA PRO A 542 36.10 -17.20 26.26
C PRO A 542 35.55 -15.97 25.52
N VAL A 543 34.24 -15.87 25.39
CA VAL A 543 33.58 -14.72 24.77
C VAL A 543 33.86 -13.40 25.50
N SER A 544 34.12 -13.46 26.82
CA SER A 544 34.53 -12.27 27.60
C SER A 544 35.80 -11.64 27.08
N VAL A 545 36.78 -12.42 26.64
CA VAL A 545 38.02 -11.93 26.04
C VAL A 545 37.76 -11.26 24.67
N LEU A 546 36.83 -11.84 23.89
CA LEU A 546 36.47 -11.28 22.60
C LEU A 546 35.79 -9.89 22.73
N LYS A 547 35.10 -9.63 23.83
CA LYS A 547 34.42 -8.34 24.10
C LYS A 547 35.37 -7.22 24.52
N GLU A 548 36.59 -7.52 25.01
CA GLU A 548 37.56 -6.49 25.43
C GLU A 548 37.99 -5.55 24.33
N ASP A 549 37.95 -5.96 23.07
CA ASP A 549 38.43 -5.17 21.93
C ASP A 549 37.35 -4.28 21.27
N ASN A 550 36.13 -4.22 21.81
CA ASN A 550 35.00 -3.43 21.29
C ASN A 550 34.61 -3.70 19.81
N ILE A 551 35.09 -4.79 19.21
CA ILE A 551 34.82 -5.10 17.80
C ILE A 551 33.32 -5.22 17.51
N PHE A 552 32.56 -5.81 18.43
CA PHE A 552 31.10 -5.97 18.28
C PHE A 552 30.40 -4.61 18.22
N GLU A 553 30.77 -3.65 19.08
CA GLU A 553 30.20 -2.29 19.07
C GLU A 553 30.56 -1.54 17.79
N ARG A 554 31.78 -1.73 17.29
CA ARG A 554 32.23 -1.16 16.03
C ARG A 554 31.38 -1.68 14.85
N ILE A 555 31.04 -2.97 14.83
CA ILE A 555 30.18 -3.53 13.79
C ILE A 555 28.73 -3.03 13.94
N ILE A 556 28.24 -2.80 15.16
CA ILE A 556 26.91 -2.18 15.37
C ILE A 556 26.83 -0.77 14.77
N SER A 557 27.92 0.00 14.81
CA SER A 557 27.95 1.37 14.29
C SER A 557 28.06 1.46 12.75
N ILE A 558 28.35 0.35 12.08
CA ILE A 558 28.57 0.28 10.61
C ILE A 558 27.43 0.91 9.80
N LYS A 559 26.19 0.85 10.31
CA LYS A 559 25.00 1.44 9.70
C LYS A 559 25.08 2.95 9.52
N TYR A 560 25.84 3.63 10.38
CA TYR A 560 26.08 5.07 10.37
C TYR A 560 27.40 5.44 9.71
N ASP A 561 28.43 4.65 9.97
CA ASP A 561 29.82 4.97 9.61
C ASP A 561 30.12 4.71 8.12
N VAL A 562 29.43 3.77 7.49
CA VAL A 562 29.56 3.50 6.06
C VAL A 562 28.53 4.33 5.29
N PRO A 563 28.94 5.32 4.49
CA PRO A 563 28.02 6.09 3.64
C PRO A 563 27.35 5.21 2.58
N ASN A 564 26.14 5.61 2.16
CA ASN A 564 25.39 4.87 1.15
C ASN A 564 26.04 4.87 -0.25
N ASP A 565 26.89 5.86 -0.52
CA ASP A 565 27.61 6.08 -1.78
C ASP A 565 29.07 5.59 -1.77
N ASN A 566 29.61 5.18 -0.61
CA ASN A 566 31.00 4.71 -0.47
C ASN A 566 31.09 3.37 0.25
N LEU A 567 30.83 2.30 -0.47
CA LEU A 567 30.86 0.92 0.08
C LEU A 567 32.27 0.31 0.18
N GLU A 568 33.30 0.99 -0.32
CA GLU A 568 34.72 0.53 -0.21
C GLU A 568 35.16 0.41 1.26
N LEU A 569 34.55 1.18 2.15
CA LEU A 569 34.81 1.12 3.59
C LEU A 569 34.54 -0.26 4.21
N PHE A 570 33.70 -1.10 3.60
CA PHE A 570 33.52 -2.49 4.05
C PHE A 570 34.83 -3.31 4.05
N LYS A 571 35.79 -2.98 3.17
CA LYS A 571 37.11 -3.62 3.16
C LYS A 571 37.86 -3.35 4.45
N GLN A 572 37.82 -2.10 4.93
CA GLN A 572 38.45 -1.71 6.20
C GLN A 572 37.85 -2.49 7.38
N TYR A 573 36.55 -2.69 7.41
CA TYR A 573 35.92 -3.50 8.47
C TYR A 573 36.35 -4.98 8.42
N LYS A 574 36.58 -5.56 7.25
CA LYS A 574 37.15 -6.92 7.13
C LYS A 574 38.59 -6.95 7.67
N GLU A 575 39.42 -5.98 7.34
CA GLU A 575 40.79 -5.84 7.85
C GLU A 575 40.82 -5.67 9.39
N ASP A 576 39.89 -4.89 9.94
CA ASP A 576 39.75 -4.69 11.38
C ASP A 576 39.39 -6.00 12.09
N ILE A 577 38.49 -6.80 11.50
CA ILE A 577 38.12 -8.13 12.02
C ILE A 577 39.31 -9.09 11.96
N ASP A 578 40.09 -9.09 10.88
CA ASP A 578 41.29 -9.90 10.77
C ASP A 578 42.38 -9.48 11.78
N THR A 579 42.56 -8.17 11.98
CA THR A 579 43.46 -7.62 12.99
C THR A 579 43.03 -8.04 14.39
N PHE A 580 41.73 -7.94 14.69
CA PHE A 580 41.15 -8.41 15.94
C PHE A 580 41.43 -9.92 16.14
N TYR A 581 41.17 -10.74 15.13
CA TYR A 581 41.38 -12.18 15.17
C TYR A 581 42.84 -12.53 15.49
N ASN A 582 43.80 -11.92 14.79
CA ASN A 582 45.23 -12.13 14.97
C ASN A 582 45.70 -11.67 16.37
N LYS A 583 45.27 -10.50 16.82
CA LYS A 583 45.61 -9.95 18.15
C LYS A 583 45.16 -10.87 19.30
N VAL A 584 43.92 -11.42 19.18
CA VAL A 584 43.44 -12.36 20.21
C VAL A 584 44.23 -13.65 20.19
N LEU A 585 44.63 -14.16 19.03
CA LEU A 585 45.49 -15.33 18.90
C LEU A 585 46.88 -15.11 19.52
N GLU A 586 47.53 -13.99 19.24
CA GLU A 586 48.86 -13.67 19.77
C GLU A 586 48.88 -13.46 21.28
N LYS A 587 47.79 -12.88 21.83
CA LYS A 587 47.71 -12.58 23.28
C LYS A 587 47.43 -13.80 24.13
N ASN A 588 46.84 -14.85 23.56
CA ASN A 588 46.34 -16.02 24.30
C ASN A 588 46.84 -17.38 23.72
N GLY A 589 47.68 -17.37 22.71
CA GLY A 589 48.41 -18.54 22.17
C GLY A 589 49.82 -18.55 22.71
#